data_42856bdce9904fe58611b7f350435e56
#
_entry.id   42856bdce9904fe58611b7f350435e56
#
_cell.length_a   1.000
_cell.length_b   1.000
_cell.length_c   1.000
_cell.angle_alpha   90.00
_cell.angle_beta   90.00
_cell.angle_gamma   90.00
#
_symmetry.space_group_name_H-M   'P 1'
#
loop_
_entity.id
_entity.type
_entity.pdbx_description
1 polymer ?
#
loop_
_entity_poly.entity_id
_entity_poly.type
_entity_poly.pdbx_seq_one_letter_code
_entity_poly.pdbx_strand_id
1 'polypeptide(L)'
;MKEQQEKYKVLLVDDEPIILRSLKVAIPWDELGLSIVGEAKNGEAALQQIQQTAPHIIISDIRMPVIDGITLMKEVLPRSAKLIFIFISGYGEFEYAREALRLGAFDYLLKPIDHDELVEMLKRARERLDRQKENEQLMLSVQTLSLLARERMLAEFTLGNPRPLQHLAWLENSELEGEYFMAVVRLDDYAALTAQWSAEEKRLWLFAVRNILEEWSLTNGALSIFPFYNGEWILLFPASLNDGKRELGEQLIAGIKRYSKLNCSVGISRSTSGIDQLSTVYPLASQALYQRFYSGQAGVFLEEETAAAGNREVQYPKELELSLIESIRTLNMERMLTLFDEMSVFIEAQSLPQPLAERLMIEMSVVLYRQFEHLNTHNDWSIEGLFSKLNGLGTLPDMMNVLKTTFRDWLEQSHKTAAREDGRSIIEKVQRYIESNYHKDLSIEEVSEVADLSISHFCTLFKQISGYTFLEFVTHCRMENAKYILRSSNVKVYQVAPLVGYQDPRYFTQVFKKATGKTPTEYREEHVKQA
;
A
#
# COMPACT_ATOMS: atom_id res chain seq x y z
N MET A 1 -20.46 -1.24 -32.42
CA MET A 1 -20.07 -0.07 -33.22
C MET A 1 -19.23 -0.61 -34.34
N LYS A 2 -19.63 -0.43 -35.62
CA LYS A 2 -18.79 -0.80 -36.76
C LYS A 2 -17.57 0.11 -36.73
N GLU A 3 -16.38 -0.45 -36.51
CA GLU A 3 -15.11 0.27 -36.71
C GLU A 3 -15.16 0.86 -38.12
N GLN A 4 -15.01 2.17 -38.23
CA GLN A 4 -14.77 2.83 -39.52
C GLN A 4 -13.42 2.32 -40.01
N GLN A 5 -13.44 1.38 -40.93
CA GLN A 5 -12.23 0.85 -41.56
C GLN A 5 -11.53 2.01 -42.24
N GLU A 6 -10.35 2.34 -41.77
CA GLU A 6 -9.53 3.43 -42.28
C GLU A 6 -9.18 3.16 -43.73
N LYS A 7 -9.61 4.06 -44.66
CA LYS A 7 -9.42 3.88 -46.09
C LYS A 7 -7.96 4.05 -46.47
N TYR A 8 -7.45 3.23 -47.37
CA TYR A 8 -6.11 3.42 -47.91
C TYR A 8 -6.06 4.64 -48.84
N LYS A 9 -5.01 5.42 -48.71
CA LYS A 9 -4.79 6.70 -49.42
C LYS A 9 -4.18 6.45 -50.79
N VAL A 10 -4.74 7.07 -51.81
CA VAL A 10 -4.30 6.97 -53.21
C VAL A 10 -3.88 8.35 -53.71
N LEU A 11 -2.71 8.45 -54.32
CA LEU A 11 -2.24 9.63 -55.06
C LEU A 11 -2.31 9.34 -56.56
N LEU A 12 -2.95 10.24 -57.31
CA LEU A 12 -3.02 10.18 -58.77
C LEU A 12 -1.99 11.12 -59.35
N VAL A 13 -1.18 10.64 -60.32
CA VAL A 13 -0.14 11.41 -60.95
C VAL A 13 -0.20 11.23 -62.48
N ASP A 14 -0.60 12.27 -63.20
CA ASP A 14 -0.67 12.28 -64.67
C ASP A 14 -0.66 13.74 -65.17
N ASP A 15 0.09 14.05 -66.21
CA ASP A 15 0.18 15.41 -66.76
C ASP A 15 -1.05 15.80 -67.60
N GLU A 16 -1.89 14.82 -67.94
CA GLU A 16 -3.16 15.01 -68.63
C GLU A 16 -4.33 15.17 -67.64
N PRO A 17 -4.92 16.37 -67.45
CA PRO A 17 -6.01 16.60 -66.51
C PRO A 17 -7.29 15.78 -66.84
N ILE A 18 -7.44 15.36 -68.10
CA ILE A 18 -8.58 14.54 -68.54
C ILE A 18 -8.50 13.13 -67.92
N ILE A 19 -7.32 12.56 -67.87
CA ILE A 19 -7.03 11.25 -67.26
C ILE A 19 -7.33 11.29 -65.76
N LEU A 20 -6.81 12.28 -65.05
CA LEU A 20 -7.06 12.46 -63.63
C LEU A 20 -8.56 12.57 -63.31
N ARG A 21 -9.32 13.30 -64.12
CA ARG A 21 -10.78 13.41 -63.96
C ARG A 21 -11.50 12.09 -64.24
N SER A 22 -11.08 11.38 -65.30
CA SER A 22 -11.65 10.08 -65.66
C SER A 22 -11.46 9.08 -64.52
N LEU A 23 -10.26 8.95 -63.99
CA LEU A 23 -9.95 8.05 -62.87
C LEU A 23 -10.78 8.36 -61.64
N LYS A 24 -10.99 9.63 -61.33
CA LYS A 24 -11.81 10.03 -60.16
C LYS A 24 -13.26 9.59 -60.27
N VAL A 25 -13.84 9.69 -61.49
CA VAL A 25 -15.28 9.47 -61.70
C VAL A 25 -15.59 8.00 -61.98
N ALA A 26 -14.72 7.32 -62.73
CA ALA A 26 -14.99 5.97 -63.22
C ALA A 26 -14.71 4.87 -62.19
N ILE A 27 -13.86 5.10 -61.20
CA ILE A 27 -13.48 4.09 -60.23
C ILE A 27 -14.33 4.25 -58.94
N PRO A 28 -14.92 3.17 -58.39
CA PRO A 28 -15.71 3.22 -57.15
C PRO A 28 -14.81 3.18 -55.93
N TRP A 29 -14.05 4.26 -55.67
CA TRP A 29 -13.04 4.36 -54.63
C TRP A 29 -13.55 3.97 -53.23
N ASP A 30 -14.76 4.41 -52.90
CA ASP A 30 -15.37 4.15 -51.61
C ASP A 30 -15.69 2.66 -51.39
N GLU A 31 -16.17 1.99 -52.41
CA GLU A 31 -16.47 0.55 -52.38
C GLU A 31 -15.19 -0.29 -52.26
N LEU A 32 -14.10 0.20 -52.86
CA LEU A 32 -12.78 -0.42 -52.76
C LEU A 32 -12.09 -0.14 -51.43
N GLY A 33 -12.66 0.68 -50.55
CA GLY A 33 -12.01 1.10 -49.28
C GLY A 33 -10.78 1.99 -49.49
N LEU A 34 -10.77 2.73 -50.61
CA LEU A 34 -9.71 3.63 -51.03
C LEU A 34 -10.18 5.09 -50.94
N SER A 35 -9.25 6.05 -50.77
CA SER A 35 -9.55 7.47 -50.84
C SER A 35 -8.45 8.23 -51.56
N ILE A 36 -8.85 9.07 -52.53
CA ILE A 36 -7.90 9.93 -53.23
C ILE A 36 -7.49 11.06 -52.28
N VAL A 37 -6.18 11.17 -51.98
CA VAL A 37 -5.65 12.18 -51.07
C VAL A 37 -4.92 13.31 -51.79
N GLY A 38 -4.70 13.17 -53.10
CA GLY A 38 -4.07 14.21 -53.89
C GLY A 38 -3.98 13.88 -55.39
N GLU A 39 -3.63 14.89 -56.18
CA GLU A 39 -3.36 14.83 -57.60
C GLU A 39 -2.10 15.63 -57.91
N ALA A 40 -1.25 15.07 -58.76
CA ALA A 40 -0.05 15.77 -59.20
C ALA A 40 0.04 15.71 -60.75
N LYS A 41 0.61 16.75 -61.37
CA LYS A 41 0.77 16.85 -62.83
C LYS A 41 2.17 16.48 -63.31
N ASN A 42 3.06 16.16 -62.41
CA ASN A 42 4.43 15.72 -62.68
C ASN A 42 5.02 15.09 -61.43
N GLY A 43 6.19 14.47 -61.57
CA GLY A 43 6.86 13.80 -60.44
C GLY A 43 7.33 14.74 -59.33
N GLU A 44 7.68 15.99 -59.62
CA GLU A 44 8.10 16.97 -58.63
C GLU A 44 6.93 17.34 -57.67
N ALA A 45 5.77 17.66 -58.25
CA ALA A 45 4.56 17.93 -57.50
C ALA A 45 4.11 16.67 -56.73
N ALA A 46 4.29 15.48 -57.31
CA ALA A 46 4.01 14.21 -56.62
C ALA A 46 4.90 14.00 -55.39
N LEU A 47 6.21 14.30 -55.48
CA LEU A 47 7.13 14.19 -54.33
C LEU A 47 6.71 15.08 -53.16
N GLN A 48 6.24 16.31 -53.42
CA GLN A 48 5.76 17.23 -52.39
C GLN A 48 4.49 16.66 -51.71
N GLN A 49 3.57 16.14 -52.52
CA GLN A 49 2.32 15.56 -52.00
C GLN A 49 2.54 14.25 -51.25
N ILE A 50 3.47 13.40 -51.67
CA ILE A 50 3.83 12.17 -50.93
C ILE A 50 4.28 12.49 -49.52
N GLN A 51 5.10 13.53 -49.35
CA GLN A 51 5.56 13.97 -48.00
C GLN A 51 4.42 14.48 -47.11
N GLN A 52 3.42 15.15 -47.73
CA GLN A 52 2.30 15.75 -46.98
C GLN A 52 1.20 14.75 -46.63
N THR A 53 0.88 13.83 -47.54
CA THR A 53 -0.32 12.98 -47.46
C THR A 53 0.00 11.55 -47.06
N ALA A 54 1.27 11.11 -47.21
CA ALA A 54 1.72 9.74 -46.98
C ALA A 54 0.76 8.70 -47.65
N PRO A 55 0.68 8.66 -49.01
CA PRO A 55 -0.21 7.73 -49.72
C PRO A 55 0.28 6.30 -49.54
N HIS A 56 -0.66 5.35 -49.70
CA HIS A 56 -0.37 3.90 -49.70
C HIS A 56 -0.23 3.36 -51.12
N ILE A 57 -0.94 3.97 -52.08
CA ILE A 57 -0.92 3.61 -53.49
C ILE A 57 -0.64 4.86 -54.29
N ILE A 58 0.22 4.77 -55.28
CA ILE A 58 0.43 5.80 -56.30
C ILE A 58 0.06 5.20 -57.64
N ILE A 59 -0.84 5.88 -58.37
CA ILE A 59 -1.14 5.59 -59.75
C ILE A 59 -0.52 6.68 -60.59
N SER A 60 0.50 6.35 -61.37
CA SER A 60 1.33 7.34 -62.10
C SER A 60 1.42 7.03 -63.57
N ASP A 61 1.30 8.06 -64.42
CA ASP A 61 1.83 7.95 -65.78
C ASP A 61 3.35 7.71 -65.74
N ILE A 62 3.83 6.99 -66.76
CA ILE A 62 5.28 6.77 -66.93
C ILE A 62 5.95 8.03 -67.46
N ARG A 63 5.37 8.67 -68.48
CA ARG A 63 5.99 9.84 -69.12
C ARG A 63 5.31 11.13 -68.69
N MET A 64 6.03 11.90 -67.93
CA MET A 64 5.58 13.20 -67.45
C MET A 64 6.71 14.22 -67.57
N PRO A 65 6.40 15.52 -67.70
CA PRO A 65 7.43 16.57 -67.75
C PRO A 65 8.12 16.70 -66.37
N VAL A 66 9.38 17.21 -66.36
CA VAL A 66 10.22 17.48 -65.20
C VAL A 66 10.80 16.19 -64.60
N ILE A 67 10.01 15.38 -63.97
CA ILE A 67 10.38 14.08 -63.37
C ILE A 67 9.35 13.05 -63.86
N ASP A 68 9.80 12.01 -64.54
CA ASP A 68 8.97 10.91 -65.01
C ASP A 68 8.58 9.94 -63.89
N GLY A 69 7.57 9.09 -64.14
CA GLY A 69 7.03 8.18 -63.13
C GLY A 69 8.04 7.15 -62.64
N ILE A 70 8.96 6.67 -63.49
CA ILE A 70 10.01 5.70 -63.09
C ILE A 70 11.06 6.36 -62.21
N THR A 71 11.48 7.57 -62.50
CA THR A 71 12.38 8.35 -61.66
C THR A 71 11.72 8.68 -60.31
N LEU A 72 10.45 9.09 -60.33
CA LEU A 72 9.65 9.28 -59.10
C LEU A 72 9.66 8.00 -58.23
N MET A 73 9.41 6.85 -58.79
CA MET A 73 9.40 5.58 -58.08
C MET A 73 10.79 5.25 -57.47
N LYS A 74 11.87 5.44 -58.27
CA LYS A 74 13.27 5.22 -57.82
C LYS A 74 13.64 6.09 -56.63
N GLU A 75 13.12 7.30 -56.51
CA GLU A 75 13.38 8.20 -55.38
C GLU A 75 12.56 7.84 -54.12
N VAL A 76 11.34 7.33 -54.29
CA VAL A 76 10.40 7.13 -53.18
C VAL A 76 10.49 5.73 -52.60
N LEU A 77 10.63 4.67 -53.40
CA LEU A 77 10.65 3.29 -52.90
C LEU A 77 11.71 2.96 -51.85
N PRO A 78 12.95 3.48 -51.94
CA PRO A 78 13.96 3.22 -50.90
C PRO A 78 13.61 3.81 -49.54
N ARG A 79 12.75 4.83 -49.50
CA ARG A 79 12.30 5.54 -48.28
C ARG A 79 10.97 5.00 -47.73
N SER A 80 10.24 4.20 -48.55
CA SER A 80 8.89 3.74 -48.20
C SER A 80 8.60 2.37 -48.81
N ALA A 81 9.16 1.32 -48.21
CA ALA A 81 9.00 -0.08 -48.67
C ALA A 81 7.55 -0.60 -48.69
N LYS A 82 6.61 0.16 -48.12
CA LYS A 82 5.18 -0.20 -48.07
C LYS A 82 4.34 0.41 -49.17
N LEU A 83 4.92 1.32 -49.96
CA LEU A 83 4.20 2.06 -51.00
C LEU A 83 4.02 1.20 -52.24
N ILE A 84 2.80 1.19 -52.77
CA ILE A 84 2.44 0.46 -53.99
C ILE A 84 2.41 1.44 -55.15
N PHE A 85 3.18 1.13 -56.21
CA PHE A 85 3.14 1.87 -57.47
C PHE A 85 2.39 1.06 -58.56
N ILE A 86 1.43 1.69 -59.17
CA ILE A 86 0.73 1.21 -60.37
C ILE A 86 1.00 2.22 -61.48
N PHE A 87 1.47 1.75 -62.64
CA PHE A 87 1.74 2.63 -63.76
C PHE A 87 0.64 2.61 -64.81
N ILE A 88 0.42 3.75 -65.45
CA ILE A 88 -0.40 3.89 -66.66
C ILE A 88 0.55 4.25 -67.77
N SER A 89 0.52 3.57 -68.90
CA SER A 89 1.49 3.68 -69.99
C SER A 89 0.84 3.78 -71.37
N GLY A 90 1.38 4.59 -72.23
CA GLY A 90 0.89 4.70 -73.62
C GLY A 90 1.32 3.54 -74.55
N TYR A 91 0.67 3.44 -75.69
CA TYR A 91 0.99 2.45 -76.73
C TYR A 91 2.42 2.69 -77.24
N GLY A 92 3.34 1.73 -77.11
CA GLY A 92 4.73 1.83 -77.51
C GLY A 92 5.75 1.96 -76.35
N GLU A 93 5.30 1.98 -75.08
CA GLU A 93 6.12 2.14 -73.88
C GLU A 93 6.35 0.83 -73.11
N PHE A 94 6.15 -0.31 -73.77
CA PHE A 94 6.25 -1.65 -73.18
C PHE A 94 7.61 -1.91 -72.49
N GLU A 95 8.70 -1.39 -73.03
CA GLU A 95 10.03 -1.53 -72.38
C GLU A 95 10.12 -0.78 -71.08
N TYR A 96 9.49 0.42 -70.94
CA TYR A 96 9.46 1.19 -69.69
C TYR A 96 8.55 0.53 -68.64
N ALA A 97 7.41 -0.02 -69.06
CA ALA A 97 6.55 -0.77 -68.17
C ALA A 97 7.29 -2.02 -67.61
N ARG A 98 8.02 -2.73 -68.48
CA ARG A 98 8.86 -3.87 -68.06
C ARG A 98 9.99 -3.46 -67.10
N GLU A 99 10.63 -2.30 -67.32
CA GLU A 99 11.61 -1.72 -66.41
C GLU A 99 10.98 -1.39 -65.04
N ALA A 100 9.82 -0.75 -65.01
CA ALA A 100 9.09 -0.43 -63.81
C ALA A 100 8.79 -1.68 -62.93
N LEU A 101 8.32 -2.75 -63.53
CA LEU A 101 8.09 -4.03 -62.86
C LEU A 101 9.40 -4.63 -62.27
N ARG A 102 10.51 -4.55 -63.03
CA ARG A 102 11.83 -5.04 -62.52
C ARG A 102 12.32 -4.21 -61.36
N LEU A 103 11.94 -2.95 -61.27
CA LEU A 103 12.31 -2.02 -60.21
C LEU A 103 11.35 -2.11 -59.00
N GLY A 104 10.28 -2.92 -59.05
CA GLY A 104 9.38 -3.17 -57.94
C GLY A 104 8.01 -2.51 -58.02
N ALA A 105 7.61 -1.99 -59.22
CA ALA A 105 6.23 -1.59 -59.43
C ALA A 105 5.29 -2.77 -59.20
N PHE A 106 4.11 -2.49 -58.68
CA PHE A 106 3.10 -3.52 -58.41
C PHE A 106 2.53 -4.09 -59.69
N ASP A 107 2.11 -3.20 -60.62
CA ASP A 107 1.56 -3.56 -61.90
C ASP A 107 1.57 -2.34 -62.84
N TYR A 108 1.15 -2.56 -64.12
CA TYR A 108 0.96 -1.48 -65.09
C TYR A 108 -0.26 -1.70 -65.93
N LEU A 109 -0.86 -0.62 -66.45
CA LEU A 109 -2.03 -0.62 -67.33
C LEU A 109 -1.74 0.18 -68.62
N LEU A 110 -2.22 -0.30 -69.74
CA LEU A 110 -2.03 0.40 -71.01
C LEU A 110 -3.19 1.40 -71.33
N LYS A 111 -2.86 2.57 -71.88
CA LYS A 111 -3.83 3.52 -72.41
C LYS A 111 -4.35 2.99 -73.76
N PRO A 112 -5.69 3.01 -74.10
CA PRO A 112 -6.76 3.59 -73.26
C PRO A 112 -7.05 2.76 -72.01
N ILE A 113 -7.30 3.44 -70.88
CA ILE A 113 -7.48 2.83 -69.57
C ILE A 113 -8.74 1.95 -69.58
N ASP A 114 -8.55 0.66 -69.38
CA ASP A 114 -9.63 -0.23 -69.00
C ASP A 114 -9.91 -0.08 -67.48
N HIS A 115 -11.09 0.49 -67.16
CA HIS A 115 -11.45 0.77 -65.77
C HIS A 115 -11.74 -0.52 -64.99
N ASP A 116 -12.24 -1.58 -65.62
CA ASP A 116 -12.49 -2.85 -64.94
C ASP A 116 -11.15 -3.54 -64.56
N GLU A 117 -10.16 -3.49 -65.47
CA GLU A 117 -8.82 -3.99 -65.23
C GLU A 117 -8.14 -3.21 -64.07
N LEU A 118 -8.27 -1.87 -64.05
CA LEU A 118 -7.75 -1.05 -62.97
C LEU A 118 -8.41 -1.35 -61.62
N VAL A 119 -9.74 -1.57 -61.61
CA VAL A 119 -10.46 -1.99 -60.39
C VAL A 119 -9.92 -3.31 -59.86
N GLU A 120 -9.65 -4.30 -60.70
CA GLU A 120 -9.06 -5.57 -60.28
C GLU A 120 -7.63 -5.43 -59.77
N MET A 121 -6.82 -4.55 -60.37
CA MET A 121 -5.51 -4.21 -59.87
C MET A 121 -5.58 -3.56 -58.47
N LEU A 122 -6.49 -2.63 -58.29
CA LEU A 122 -6.69 -1.94 -57.01
C LEU A 122 -7.18 -2.91 -55.92
N LYS A 123 -8.02 -3.87 -56.23
CA LYS A 123 -8.39 -4.94 -55.31
C LYS A 123 -7.19 -5.76 -54.87
N ARG A 124 -6.34 -6.19 -55.80
CA ARG A 124 -5.09 -6.92 -55.51
C ARG A 124 -4.10 -6.08 -54.69
N ALA A 125 -3.99 -4.79 -55.02
CA ALA A 125 -3.17 -3.86 -54.29
C ALA A 125 -3.63 -3.69 -52.82
N ARG A 126 -4.96 -3.55 -52.63
CA ARG A 126 -5.56 -3.50 -51.30
C ARG A 126 -5.32 -4.79 -50.50
N GLU A 127 -5.55 -5.95 -51.11
CA GLU A 127 -5.27 -7.24 -50.43
C GLU A 127 -3.80 -7.36 -50.00
N ARG A 128 -2.87 -6.84 -50.81
CA ARG A 128 -1.46 -6.79 -50.41
C ARG A 128 -1.22 -5.90 -49.20
N LEU A 129 -1.83 -4.73 -49.14
CA LEU A 129 -1.75 -3.82 -47.99
C LEU A 129 -2.41 -4.43 -46.73
N ASP A 130 -3.56 -5.07 -46.88
CA ASP A 130 -4.23 -5.76 -45.77
C ASP A 130 -3.35 -6.88 -45.21
N ARG A 131 -2.74 -7.72 -46.02
CA ARG A 131 -1.80 -8.76 -45.61
C ARG A 131 -0.54 -8.19 -44.94
N GLN A 132 -0.03 -7.06 -45.41
CA GLN A 132 1.11 -6.39 -44.76
C GLN A 132 0.74 -5.89 -43.38
N LYS A 133 -0.44 -5.26 -43.23
CA LYS A 133 -0.95 -4.79 -41.94
C LYS A 133 -1.18 -5.93 -40.94
N GLU A 134 -1.79 -7.04 -41.41
CA GLU A 134 -1.97 -8.24 -40.60
C GLU A 134 -0.64 -8.84 -40.11
N ASN A 135 0.36 -8.95 -41.01
CA ASN A 135 1.67 -9.46 -40.66
C ASN A 135 2.39 -8.58 -39.62
N GLU A 136 2.28 -7.25 -39.75
CA GLU A 136 2.85 -6.32 -38.78
C GLU A 136 2.18 -6.47 -37.41
N GLN A 137 0.86 -6.57 -37.36
CA GLN A 137 0.12 -6.80 -36.12
C GLN A 137 0.49 -8.15 -35.48
N LEU A 138 0.65 -9.18 -36.29
CA LEU A 138 1.08 -10.49 -35.83
C LEU A 138 2.50 -10.42 -35.22
N MET A 139 3.43 -9.77 -35.93
CA MET A 139 4.81 -9.59 -35.45
C MET A 139 4.87 -8.83 -34.12
N LEU A 140 4.11 -7.73 -33.99
CA LEU A 140 4.00 -6.99 -32.73
C LEU A 140 3.42 -7.86 -31.60
N SER A 141 2.41 -8.66 -31.91
CA SER A 141 1.81 -9.59 -30.95
C SER A 141 2.80 -10.66 -30.50
N VAL A 142 3.55 -11.25 -31.44
CA VAL A 142 4.60 -12.23 -31.15
C VAL A 142 5.71 -11.64 -30.29
N GLN A 143 6.15 -10.42 -30.59
CA GLN A 143 7.16 -9.72 -29.79
C GLN A 143 6.68 -9.48 -28.36
N THR A 144 5.43 -9.00 -28.20
CA THR A 144 4.84 -8.77 -26.87
C THR A 144 4.72 -10.07 -26.08
N LEU A 145 4.23 -11.15 -26.71
CA LEU A 145 4.14 -12.47 -26.06
C LEU A 145 5.51 -13.03 -25.68
N SER A 146 6.51 -12.83 -26.53
CA SER A 146 7.90 -13.26 -26.25
C SER A 146 8.46 -12.51 -25.02
N LEU A 147 8.21 -11.20 -24.92
CA LEU A 147 8.64 -10.40 -23.77
C LEU A 147 7.97 -10.88 -22.47
N LEU A 148 6.66 -11.09 -22.49
CA LEU A 148 5.91 -11.61 -21.33
C LEU A 148 6.37 -13.02 -20.93
N ALA A 149 6.66 -13.87 -21.90
CA ALA A 149 7.21 -15.20 -21.64
C ALA A 149 8.59 -15.13 -20.99
N ARG A 150 9.44 -14.21 -21.44
CA ARG A 150 10.77 -13.95 -20.85
C ARG A 150 10.65 -13.51 -19.39
N GLU A 151 9.83 -12.50 -19.11
CA GLU A 151 9.59 -12.01 -17.75
C GLU A 151 9.11 -13.14 -16.83
N ARG A 152 8.12 -13.90 -17.29
CA ARG A 152 7.59 -15.02 -16.52
C ARG A 152 8.64 -16.07 -16.21
N MET A 153 9.48 -16.39 -17.18
CA MET A 153 10.57 -17.35 -16.97
C MET A 153 11.60 -16.86 -15.98
N LEU A 154 12.05 -15.60 -16.09
CA LEU A 154 13.00 -15.03 -15.14
C LEU A 154 12.43 -15.08 -13.71
N ALA A 155 11.14 -14.81 -13.55
CA ALA A 155 10.47 -14.95 -12.28
C ALA A 155 10.46 -16.41 -11.76
N GLU A 156 10.18 -17.40 -12.61
CA GLU A 156 10.20 -18.82 -12.23
C GLU A 156 11.62 -19.30 -11.86
N PHE A 157 12.65 -18.86 -12.60
CA PHE A 157 14.05 -19.14 -12.24
C PHE A 157 14.42 -18.51 -10.90
N THR A 158 13.96 -17.29 -10.63
CA THR A 158 14.18 -16.63 -9.35
C THR A 158 13.52 -17.37 -8.19
N LEU A 159 12.38 -18.02 -8.43
CA LEU A 159 11.71 -18.89 -7.44
C LEU A 159 12.37 -20.26 -7.25
N GLY A 160 13.40 -20.59 -8.05
CA GLY A 160 14.04 -21.89 -8.03
C GLY A 160 13.22 -22.99 -8.69
N ASN A 161 12.28 -22.64 -9.57
CA ASN A 161 11.42 -23.56 -10.33
C ASN A 161 11.81 -23.61 -11.82
N PRO A 162 12.99 -24.06 -12.20
CA PRO A 162 13.37 -24.14 -13.61
C PRO A 162 12.53 -25.21 -14.30
N ARG A 163 11.53 -24.81 -15.06
CA ARG A 163 10.89 -25.72 -16.01
C ARG A 163 11.80 -25.85 -17.22
N PRO A 164 12.13 -27.06 -17.69
CA PRO A 164 12.93 -27.24 -18.88
C PRO A 164 12.13 -26.71 -20.09
N LEU A 165 12.40 -25.48 -20.48
CA LEU A 165 11.91 -24.92 -21.74
C LEU A 165 12.96 -25.26 -22.81
N GLN A 166 12.86 -26.50 -23.32
CA GLN A 166 13.58 -26.89 -24.51
C GLN A 166 13.14 -25.99 -25.66
N HIS A 167 14.10 -25.35 -26.35
CA HIS A 167 13.97 -24.55 -27.58
C HIS A 167 13.65 -23.05 -27.46
N LEU A 168 14.14 -22.36 -26.45
CA LEU A 168 14.11 -20.90 -26.46
C LEU A 168 15.49 -20.35 -26.87
N ALA A 169 15.63 -20.00 -28.14
CA ALA A 169 16.87 -19.48 -28.71
C ALA A 169 17.45 -18.23 -28.01
N TRP A 170 16.61 -17.50 -27.24
CA TRP A 170 17.06 -16.34 -26.46
C TRP A 170 17.75 -16.74 -25.13
N LEU A 171 17.58 -17.97 -24.65
CA LEU A 171 18.35 -18.52 -23.53
C LEU A 171 19.79 -18.83 -23.92
N GLU A 172 20.01 -19.26 -25.16
CA GLU A 172 21.32 -19.60 -25.69
C GLU A 172 22.19 -18.34 -25.97
N ASN A 173 21.56 -17.16 -26.11
CA ASN A 173 22.20 -15.86 -26.33
C ASN A 173 21.89 -14.88 -25.18
N SER A 174 21.74 -15.37 -23.93
CA SER A 174 21.33 -14.48 -22.86
C SER A 174 22.49 -13.58 -22.41
N GLU A 175 22.23 -12.28 -22.35
CA GLU A 175 23.11 -11.28 -21.74
C GLU A 175 23.46 -11.62 -20.28
N LEU A 176 22.82 -12.65 -19.70
CA LEU A 176 23.06 -13.19 -18.35
C LEU A 176 24.15 -14.27 -18.29
N GLU A 177 24.78 -14.63 -19.42
CA GLU A 177 26.01 -15.42 -19.41
C GLU A 177 27.19 -14.65 -18.84
N GLY A 178 27.17 -13.31 -18.98
CA GLY A 178 28.11 -12.41 -18.33
C GLY A 178 27.85 -12.26 -16.83
N GLU A 179 28.80 -11.59 -16.15
CA GLU A 179 28.58 -11.25 -14.74
C GLU A 179 27.54 -10.14 -14.60
N TYR A 180 26.58 -10.33 -13.68
CA TYR A 180 25.53 -9.36 -13.37
C TYR A 180 25.28 -9.30 -11.87
N PHE A 181 24.61 -8.24 -11.41
CA PHE A 181 24.03 -8.16 -10.07
C PHE A 181 22.54 -7.88 -10.14
N MET A 182 21.83 -8.24 -9.09
CA MET A 182 20.38 -8.08 -8.97
C MET A 182 20.05 -6.90 -8.05
N ALA A 183 19.15 -6.04 -8.49
CA ALA A 183 18.50 -5.03 -7.66
C ALA A 183 17.02 -5.40 -7.47
N VAL A 184 16.61 -5.58 -6.22
CA VAL A 184 15.22 -5.82 -5.82
C VAL A 184 14.63 -4.50 -5.37
N VAL A 185 13.65 -3.99 -6.11
CA VAL A 185 12.94 -2.75 -5.83
C VAL A 185 11.61 -3.10 -5.18
N ARG A 186 11.36 -2.60 -3.97
CA ARG A 186 10.13 -2.87 -3.21
C ARG A 186 9.48 -1.56 -2.80
N LEU A 187 8.18 -1.42 -3.08
CA LEU A 187 7.40 -0.30 -2.55
C LEU A 187 7.30 -0.38 -1.04
N ASP A 188 7.60 0.73 -0.39
CA ASP A 188 7.51 0.84 1.06
C ASP A 188 6.06 0.87 1.51
N ASP A 189 5.79 0.22 2.65
CA ASP A 189 4.46 0.19 3.28
C ASP A 189 3.33 -0.27 2.32
N TYR A 190 3.67 -1.16 1.38
CA TYR A 190 2.77 -1.63 0.32
C TYR A 190 1.44 -2.18 0.86
N ALA A 191 1.45 -2.90 1.98
CA ALA A 191 0.24 -3.42 2.62
C ALA A 191 -0.69 -2.30 3.08
N ALA A 192 -0.16 -1.25 3.72
CA ALA A 192 -0.91 -0.08 4.16
C ALA A 192 -1.44 0.74 2.98
N LEU A 193 -0.63 0.92 1.92
CA LEU A 193 -1.05 1.59 0.70
C LEU A 193 -2.20 0.85 0.02
N THR A 194 -2.09 -0.47 -0.14
CA THR A 194 -3.11 -1.28 -0.83
C THR A 194 -4.40 -1.44 -0.04
N ALA A 195 -4.39 -1.28 1.28
CA ALA A 195 -5.60 -1.23 2.10
C ALA A 195 -6.45 0.02 1.83
N GLN A 196 -5.84 1.09 1.32
CA GLN A 196 -6.51 2.35 1.00
C GLN A 196 -6.93 2.44 -0.47
N TRP A 197 -6.36 1.61 -1.36
CA TRP A 197 -6.60 1.64 -2.80
C TRP A 197 -7.73 0.69 -3.22
N SER A 198 -8.54 1.15 -4.16
CA SER A 198 -9.43 0.28 -4.92
C SER A 198 -8.62 -0.68 -5.82
N ALA A 199 -9.26 -1.74 -6.30
CA ALA A 199 -8.61 -2.69 -7.21
C ALA A 199 -8.13 -2.04 -8.53
N GLU A 200 -8.81 -0.97 -8.99
CA GLU A 200 -8.43 -0.21 -10.18
C GLU A 200 -7.23 0.70 -9.90
N GLU A 201 -7.25 1.44 -8.80
CA GLU A 201 -6.13 2.29 -8.38
C GLU A 201 -4.87 1.47 -8.16
N LYS A 202 -4.96 0.31 -7.52
CA LYS A 202 -3.85 -0.61 -7.35
C LYS A 202 -3.22 -0.99 -8.69
N ARG A 203 -4.03 -1.34 -9.70
CA ARG A 203 -3.54 -1.68 -11.03
C ARG A 203 -2.87 -0.49 -11.71
N LEU A 204 -3.47 0.69 -11.61
CA LEU A 204 -2.92 1.93 -12.18
C LEU A 204 -1.58 2.31 -11.56
N TRP A 205 -1.47 2.24 -10.23
CA TRP A 205 -0.22 2.54 -9.55
C TRP A 205 0.90 1.55 -9.87
N LEU A 206 0.62 0.25 -9.87
CA LEU A 206 1.60 -0.77 -10.24
C LEU A 206 2.05 -0.61 -11.70
N PHE A 207 1.12 -0.29 -12.60
CA PHE A 207 1.41 0.00 -14.00
C PHE A 207 2.28 1.26 -14.15
N ALA A 208 1.95 2.34 -13.44
CA ALA A 208 2.73 3.57 -13.47
C ALA A 208 4.18 3.36 -12.98
N VAL A 209 4.36 2.65 -11.86
CA VAL A 209 5.70 2.33 -11.33
C VAL A 209 6.46 1.45 -12.31
N ARG A 210 5.82 0.45 -12.91
CA ARG A 210 6.43 -0.40 -13.93
C ARG A 210 6.95 0.43 -15.11
N ASN A 211 6.13 1.33 -15.67
CA ASN A 211 6.55 2.18 -16.79
C ASN A 211 7.74 3.07 -16.43
N ILE A 212 7.74 3.66 -15.23
CA ILE A 212 8.88 4.47 -14.74
C ILE A 212 10.14 3.61 -14.69
N LEU A 213 10.05 2.40 -14.17
CA LEU A 213 11.16 1.47 -14.04
C LEU A 213 11.67 1.00 -15.42
N GLU A 214 10.78 0.71 -16.37
CA GLU A 214 11.13 0.30 -17.72
C GLU A 214 11.86 1.42 -18.46
N GLU A 215 11.33 2.64 -18.44
CA GLU A 215 11.95 3.81 -19.09
C GLU A 215 13.31 4.13 -18.47
N TRP A 216 13.38 4.11 -17.14
CA TRP A 216 14.63 4.33 -16.42
C TRP A 216 15.67 3.24 -16.72
N SER A 217 15.25 1.97 -16.77
CA SER A 217 16.10 0.82 -17.06
C SER A 217 16.76 0.90 -18.43
N LEU A 218 16.00 1.29 -19.46
CA LEU A 218 16.52 1.48 -20.82
C LEU A 218 17.64 2.52 -20.90
N THR A 219 17.55 3.58 -20.10
CA THR A 219 18.55 4.66 -20.10
C THR A 219 19.77 4.35 -19.23
N ASN A 220 19.65 3.45 -18.26
CA ASN A 220 20.69 3.14 -17.29
C ASN A 220 21.34 1.75 -17.48
N GLY A 221 21.11 1.11 -18.63
CA GLY A 221 21.83 -0.11 -19.03
C GLY A 221 21.44 -1.36 -18.26
N ALA A 222 20.21 -1.47 -17.78
CA ALA A 222 19.72 -2.70 -17.21
C ALA A 222 19.58 -3.79 -18.28
N LEU A 223 20.01 -5.01 -17.98
CA LEU A 223 19.90 -6.18 -18.83
C LEU A 223 18.46 -6.68 -18.91
N SER A 224 17.74 -6.59 -17.82
CA SER A 224 16.35 -7.04 -17.75
C SER A 224 15.63 -6.38 -16.56
N ILE A 225 14.31 -6.23 -16.71
CA ILE A 225 13.39 -5.86 -15.65
C ILE A 225 12.16 -6.76 -15.72
N PHE A 226 11.67 -7.20 -14.58
CA PHE A 226 10.42 -7.96 -14.51
C PHE A 226 9.73 -7.79 -13.16
N PRO A 227 8.37 -7.83 -13.13
CA PRO A 227 7.61 -7.87 -11.88
C PRO A 227 7.79 -9.23 -11.22
N PHE A 228 7.89 -9.24 -9.89
CA PHE A 228 8.11 -10.47 -9.14
C PHE A 228 6.97 -10.75 -8.15
N TYR A 229 6.85 -9.93 -7.11
CA TYR A 229 5.70 -9.92 -6.21
C TYR A 229 4.90 -8.63 -6.34
N ASN A 230 3.74 -8.59 -5.72
CA ASN A 230 2.94 -7.37 -5.64
C ASN A 230 3.73 -6.24 -4.97
N GLY A 231 3.99 -5.17 -5.72
CA GLY A 231 4.80 -4.04 -5.27
C GLY A 231 6.30 -4.30 -5.26
N GLU A 232 6.78 -5.35 -5.94
CA GLU A 232 8.19 -5.69 -6.06
C GLU A 232 8.58 -5.96 -7.50
N TRP A 233 9.73 -5.43 -7.92
CA TRP A 233 10.33 -5.62 -9.24
C TRP A 233 11.79 -6.02 -9.09
N ILE A 234 12.25 -6.82 -10.01
CA ILE A 234 13.65 -7.25 -10.12
C ILE A 234 14.27 -6.60 -11.35
N LEU A 235 15.42 -5.97 -11.16
CA LEU A 235 16.26 -5.44 -12.22
C LEU A 235 17.61 -6.16 -12.19
N LEU A 236 18.11 -6.52 -13.38
CA LEU A 236 19.42 -7.14 -13.53
C LEU A 236 20.34 -6.15 -14.25
N PHE A 237 21.54 -5.94 -13.72
CA PHE A 237 22.51 -5.01 -14.24
C PHE A 237 23.84 -5.71 -14.51
N PRO A 238 24.59 -5.32 -15.58
CA PRO A 238 25.90 -5.90 -15.83
C PRO A 238 26.88 -5.52 -14.72
N ALA A 239 27.82 -6.41 -14.41
CA ALA A 239 28.83 -6.19 -13.38
C ALA A 239 29.76 -4.98 -13.66
N SER A 240 29.79 -4.46 -14.88
CA SER A 240 30.51 -3.22 -15.22
C SER A 240 29.99 -2.00 -14.43
N LEU A 241 28.76 -2.05 -13.89
CA LEU A 241 28.17 -0.99 -13.06
C LEU A 241 28.35 -1.24 -11.55
N ASN A 242 29.20 -2.19 -11.17
CA ASN A 242 29.35 -2.62 -9.78
C ASN A 242 29.83 -1.52 -8.83
N ASP A 243 30.75 -0.69 -9.30
CA ASP A 243 31.32 0.41 -8.49
C ASP A 243 30.29 1.52 -8.18
N GLY A 244 29.21 1.62 -8.98
CA GLY A 244 28.14 2.62 -8.83
C GLY A 244 26.82 2.08 -8.30
N LYS A 245 26.76 0.87 -7.73
CA LYS A 245 25.52 0.22 -7.28
C LYS A 245 24.65 1.11 -6.39
N ARG A 246 25.24 1.77 -5.42
CA ARG A 246 24.52 2.64 -4.48
C ARG A 246 23.91 3.84 -5.18
N GLU A 247 24.72 4.54 -5.97
CA GLU A 247 24.28 5.72 -6.73
C GLU A 247 23.15 5.36 -7.72
N LEU A 248 23.29 4.22 -8.38
CA LEU A 248 22.28 3.68 -9.29
C LEU A 248 20.94 3.44 -8.56
N GLY A 249 21.00 2.83 -7.39
CA GLY A 249 19.81 2.61 -6.55
C GLY A 249 19.18 3.91 -6.05
N GLU A 250 19.98 4.90 -5.66
CA GLU A 250 19.51 6.22 -5.23
C GLU A 250 18.83 6.99 -6.36
N GLN A 251 19.40 6.95 -7.56
CA GLN A 251 18.79 7.55 -8.76
C GLN A 251 17.44 6.87 -9.09
N LEU A 252 17.35 5.57 -8.95
CA LEU A 252 16.13 4.80 -9.16
C LEU A 252 15.03 5.19 -8.15
N ILE A 253 15.37 5.25 -6.87
CA ILE A 253 14.45 5.71 -5.80
C ILE A 253 13.97 7.13 -6.08
N ALA A 254 14.90 8.03 -6.43
CA ALA A 254 14.58 9.41 -6.78
C ALA A 254 13.64 9.51 -7.99
N GLY A 255 13.86 8.67 -9.01
CA GLY A 255 12.99 8.56 -10.19
C GLY A 255 11.56 8.15 -9.83
N ILE A 256 11.40 7.05 -9.08
CA ILE A 256 10.07 6.59 -8.64
C ILE A 256 9.39 7.68 -7.81
N LYS A 257 10.08 8.24 -6.83
CA LYS A 257 9.51 9.28 -5.95
C LYS A 257 9.09 10.54 -6.71
N ARG A 258 9.87 10.93 -7.72
CA ARG A 258 9.59 12.13 -8.54
C ARG A 258 8.28 11.99 -9.32
N TYR A 259 8.05 10.85 -9.95
CA TYR A 259 6.93 10.66 -10.87
C TYR A 259 5.69 10.03 -10.24
N SER A 260 5.86 9.14 -9.23
CA SER A 260 4.73 8.47 -8.55
C SER A 260 4.45 9.01 -7.16
N LYS A 261 5.37 9.76 -6.53
CA LYS A 261 5.34 10.18 -5.11
C LYS A 261 5.34 9.01 -4.12
N LEU A 262 5.48 7.77 -4.59
CA LEU A 262 5.60 6.60 -3.73
C LEU A 262 7.04 6.46 -3.22
N ASN A 263 7.19 5.94 -2.02
CA ASN A 263 8.48 5.58 -1.48
C ASN A 263 8.80 4.12 -1.83
N CYS A 264 10.07 3.85 -2.09
CA CYS A 264 10.56 2.50 -2.31
C CYS A 264 11.95 2.34 -1.72
N SER A 265 12.33 1.10 -1.49
CA SER A 265 13.68 0.72 -1.07
C SER A 265 14.27 -0.28 -2.07
N VAL A 266 15.59 -0.29 -2.18
CA VAL A 266 16.31 -1.13 -3.14
C VAL A 266 17.33 -1.98 -2.40
N GLY A 267 17.21 -3.30 -2.55
CA GLY A 267 18.19 -4.26 -2.08
C GLY A 267 19.05 -4.76 -3.24
N ILE A 268 20.37 -4.74 -3.10
CA ILE A 268 21.31 -5.08 -4.18
C ILE A 268 22.20 -6.25 -3.76
N SER A 269 22.26 -7.29 -4.62
CA SER A 269 23.11 -8.45 -4.41
C SER A 269 24.56 -8.19 -4.80
N ARG A 270 25.44 -9.10 -4.38
CA ARG A 270 26.75 -9.28 -5.02
C ARG A 270 26.61 -9.69 -6.49
N SER A 271 27.70 -9.57 -7.24
CA SER A 271 27.73 -10.01 -8.63
C SER A 271 27.78 -11.54 -8.72
N THR A 272 27.17 -12.07 -9.78
CA THR A 272 27.12 -13.49 -10.12
C THR A 272 27.01 -13.66 -11.64
N SER A 273 27.01 -14.91 -12.14
CA SER A 273 26.82 -15.22 -13.54
C SER A 273 25.95 -16.46 -13.72
N GLY A 274 25.21 -16.50 -14.83
CA GLY A 274 24.33 -17.60 -15.17
C GLY A 274 22.91 -17.48 -14.61
N ILE A 275 21.93 -17.83 -15.43
CA ILE A 275 20.49 -17.71 -15.11
C ILE A 275 20.07 -18.55 -13.89
N ASP A 276 20.73 -19.69 -13.66
CA ASP A 276 20.46 -20.58 -12.52
C ASP A 276 20.77 -19.94 -11.16
N GLN A 277 21.60 -18.91 -11.15
CA GLN A 277 21.97 -18.19 -9.93
C GLN A 277 20.90 -17.20 -9.45
N LEU A 278 19.88 -16.90 -10.26
CA LEU A 278 18.81 -16.00 -9.86
C LEU A 278 18.13 -16.40 -8.55
N SER A 279 17.91 -17.71 -8.34
CA SER A 279 17.31 -18.23 -7.11
C SER A 279 18.21 -18.11 -5.87
N THR A 280 19.52 -18.00 -6.06
CA THR A 280 20.50 -17.86 -4.97
C THR A 280 20.76 -16.40 -4.63
N VAL A 281 20.74 -15.49 -5.60
CA VAL A 281 21.01 -14.05 -5.36
C VAL A 281 19.77 -13.25 -4.94
N TYR A 282 18.57 -13.69 -5.33
CA TYR A 282 17.33 -13.02 -4.90
C TYR A 282 17.16 -13.00 -3.36
N PRO A 283 17.32 -14.12 -2.63
CA PRO A 283 17.26 -14.08 -1.16
C PRO A 283 18.28 -13.13 -0.56
N LEU A 284 19.47 -13.01 -1.13
CA LEU A 284 20.53 -12.13 -0.64
C LEU A 284 20.17 -10.66 -0.82
N ALA A 285 19.70 -10.27 -2.01
CA ALA A 285 19.22 -8.91 -2.28
C ALA A 285 17.98 -8.57 -1.45
N SER A 286 17.05 -9.52 -1.29
CA SER A 286 15.86 -9.35 -0.45
C SER A 286 16.22 -9.25 1.03
N GLN A 287 17.22 -9.99 1.50
CA GLN A 287 17.72 -9.89 2.87
C GLN A 287 18.36 -8.54 3.14
N ALA A 288 19.04 -7.93 2.17
CA ALA A 288 19.57 -6.58 2.30
C ALA A 288 18.43 -5.57 2.62
N LEU A 289 17.26 -5.74 2.03
CA LEU A 289 16.08 -4.91 2.33
C LEU A 289 15.57 -5.03 3.78
N TYR A 290 15.94 -6.07 4.52
CA TYR A 290 15.57 -6.17 5.94
C TYR A 290 16.24 -5.09 6.80
N GLN A 291 17.31 -4.47 6.32
CA GLN A 291 17.90 -3.32 7.02
C GLN A 291 16.93 -2.13 7.11
N ARG A 292 16.04 -1.96 6.11
CA ARG A 292 14.96 -0.98 6.19
C ARG A 292 14.03 -1.25 7.39
N PHE A 293 13.73 -2.52 7.64
CA PHE A 293 12.90 -2.90 8.79
C PHE A 293 13.48 -2.36 10.10
N TYR A 294 14.79 -2.43 10.27
CA TYR A 294 15.46 -1.94 11.47
C TYR A 294 15.67 -0.42 11.48
N SER A 295 16.13 0.15 10.37
CA SER A 295 16.47 1.58 10.29
C SER A 295 15.23 2.49 10.23
N GLY A 296 14.10 1.97 9.77
CA GLY A 296 12.88 2.77 9.52
C GLY A 296 12.97 3.71 8.32
N GLN A 297 14.09 3.73 7.59
CA GLN A 297 14.33 4.67 6.51
C GLN A 297 14.36 3.97 5.15
N ALA A 298 13.70 4.58 4.15
CA ALA A 298 13.82 4.18 2.76
C ALA A 298 15.25 4.41 2.25
N GLY A 299 15.78 3.48 1.47
CA GLY A 299 17.15 3.64 0.95
C GLY A 299 17.64 2.46 0.12
N VAL A 300 18.92 2.53 -0.21
CA VAL A 300 19.65 1.48 -0.92
C VAL A 300 20.44 0.65 0.08
N PHE A 301 20.24 -0.65 0.05
CA PHE A 301 20.85 -1.62 0.96
C PHE A 301 21.65 -2.64 0.15
N LEU A 302 22.94 -2.73 0.42
CA LEU A 302 23.85 -3.66 -0.25
C LEU A 302 24.00 -4.95 0.57
N GLU A 303 23.99 -6.10 -0.08
CA GLU A 303 24.24 -7.40 0.58
C GLU A 303 25.57 -7.40 1.34
N GLU A 304 26.60 -6.76 0.78
CA GLU A 304 27.95 -6.70 1.35
C GLU A 304 28.01 -5.98 2.70
N GLU A 305 27.04 -5.11 2.98
CA GLU A 305 26.91 -4.36 4.23
C GLU A 305 26.03 -5.11 5.26
N THR A 306 25.29 -6.10 4.83
CA THR A 306 24.54 -6.97 5.72
C THR A 306 25.54 -7.91 6.41
N ALA A 307 25.79 -7.67 7.71
CA ALA A 307 26.55 -8.59 8.52
C ALA A 307 26.05 -10.01 8.27
N ALA A 308 26.95 -10.92 7.94
CA ALA A 308 26.62 -12.31 7.67
C ALA A 308 25.71 -12.82 8.80
N ALA A 309 24.42 -12.82 8.56
CA ALA A 309 23.43 -13.48 9.38
C ALA A 309 23.69 -14.97 9.21
N GLY A 310 24.79 -15.43 9.81
CA GLY A 310 25.03 -16.85 9.98
C GLY A 310 23.84 -17.46 10.71
N ASN A 311 23.66 -18.74 10.58
CA ASN A 311 22.69 -19.58 11.30
C ASN A 311 22.86 -19.39 12.84
N ARG A 312 22.55 -18.19 13.36
CA ARG A 312 22.53 -17.95 14.81
C ARG A 312 21.18 -18.47 15.30
N GLU A 313 21.23 -19.34 16.31
CA GLU A 313 20.03 -19.69 17.06
C GLU A 313 19.36 -18.39 17.54
N VAL A 314 18.10 -18.22 17.21
CA VAL A 314 17.30 -17.09 17.67
C VAL A 314 17.20 -17.16 19.18
N GLN A 315 17.88 -16.27 19.89
CA GLN A 315 17.77 -16.19 21.34
C GLN A 315 16.50 -15.44 21.70
N TYR A 316 15.63 -16.12 22.43
CA TYR A 316 14.45 -15.47 23.01
C TYR A 316 14.86 -14.61 24.21
N PRO A 317 14.43 -13.34 24.31
CA PRO A 317 14.85 -12.40 25.38
C PRO A 317 14.12 -12.64 26.70
N LYS A 318 14.29 -13.81 27.28
CA LYS A 318 13.56 -14.23 28.49
C LYS A 318 13.76 -13.32 29.70
N GLU A 319 14.95 -12.76 29.88
CA GLU A 319 15.25 -11.85 30.98
C GLU A 319 14.53 -10.50 30.82
N LEU A 320 14.48 -9.97 29.58
CA LEU A 320 13.74 -8.76 29.26
C LEU A 320 12.23 -8.98 29.41
N GLU A 321 11.71 -10.13 28.99
CA GLU A 321 10.31 -10.49 29.20
C GLU A 321 9.94 -10.47 30.69
N LEU A 322 10.72 -11.15 31.54
CA LEU A 322 10.47 -11.21 32.98
C LEU A 322 10.53 -9.81 33.61
N SER A 323 11.48 -9.00 33.19
CA SER A 323 11.61 -7.63 33.67
C SER A 323 10.44 -6.73 33.22
N LEU A 324 9.94 -6.92 32.00
CA LEU A 324 8.73 -6.24 31.51
C LEU A 324 7.50 -6.66 32.31
N ILE A 325 7.32 -7.96 32.56
CA ILE A 325 6.24 -8.48 33.40
C ILE A 325 6.27 -7.85 34.79
N GLU A 326 7.44 -7.78 35.43
CA GLU A 326 7.61 -7.16 36.75
C GLU A 326 7.29 -5.67 36.72
N SER A 327 7.73 -4.94 35.69
CA SER A 327 7.43 -3.51 35.56
C SER A 327 5.92 -3.25 35.40
N ILE A 328 5.19 -4.12 34.71
CA ILE A 328 3.72 -4.06 34.57
C ILE A 328 3.04 -4.35 35.91
N ARG A 329 3.47 -5.40 36.63
CA ARG A 329 2.91 -5.77 37.93
C ARG A 329 3.14 -4.69 39.01
N THR A 330 4.27 -4.02 38.95
CA THR A 330 4.60 -2.92 39.87
C THR A 330 4.11 -1.57 39.39
N LEU A 331 3.41 -1.54 38.25
CA LEU A 331 2.89 -0.33 37.62
C LEU A 331 3.99 0.73 37.35
N ASN A 332 5.22 0.30 37.07
CA ASN A 332 6.37 1.18 36.86
C ASN A 332 6.49 1.56 35.37
N MET A 333 5.88 2.70 35.02
CA MET A 333 5.84 3.24 33.65
C MET A 333 7.24 3.50 33.07
N GLU A 334 8.09 4.17 33.81
CA GLU A 334 9.43 4.57 33.35
C GLU A 334 10.30 3.34 33.03
N ARG A 335 10.28 2.35 33.91
CA ARG A 335 11.03 1.11 33.71
C ARG A 335 10.50 0.31 32.54
N MET A 336 9.17 0.24 32.38
CA MET A 336 8.54 -0.43 31.23
C MET A 336 8.98 0.17 29.90
N LEU A 337 8.93 1.50 29.76
CA LEU A 337 9.34 2.20 28.52
C LEU A 337 10.83 1.97 28.22
N THR A 338 11.70 2.04 29.25
CA THR A 338 13.13 1.76 29.10
C THR A 338 13.38 0.33 28.61
N LEU A 339 12.65 -0.66 29.15
CA LEU A 339 12.76 -2.06 28.74
C LEU A 339 12.30 -2.31 27.29
N PHE A 340 11.33 -1.55 26.79
CA PHE A 340 10.99 -1.58 25.37
C PHE A 340 12.11 -1.02 24.49
N ASP A 341 12.86 -0.01 24.95
CA ASP A 341 14.05 0.46 24.22
C ASP A 341 15.16 -0.58 24.23
N GLU A 342 15.43 -1.21 25.38
CA GLU A 342 16.38 -2.32 25.49
C GLU A 342 15.99 -3.50 24.58
N MET A 343 14.68 -3.78 24.43
CA MET A 343 14.15 -4.80 23.53
C MET A 343 14.40 -4.46 22.05
N SER A 344 14.19 -3.20 21.64
CA SER A 344 14.51 -2.76 20.28
C SER A 344 15.97 -3.02 19.96
N VAL A 345 16.87 -2.58 20.83
CA VAL A 345 18.32 -2.78 20.69
C VAL A 345 18.67 -4.29 20.63
N PHE A 346 18.02 -5.11 21.45
CA PHE A 346 18.25 -6.56 21.46
C PHE A 346 17.84 -7.21 20.12
N ILE A 347 16.68 -6.83 19.57
CA ILE A 347 16.19 -7.37 18.29
C ILE A 347 17.11 -6.90 17.14
N GLU A 348 17.52 -5.64 17.14
CA GLU A 348 18.47 -5.10 16.15
C GLU A 348 19.82 -5.83 16.18
N ALA A 349 20.36 -6.07 17.37
CA ALA A 349 21.65 -6.75 17.55
C ALA A 349 21.66 -8.21 17.04
N GLN A 350 20.51 -8.88 17.02
CA GLN A 350 20.38 -10.21 16.46
C GLN A 350 20.33 -10.23 14.93
N SER A 351 20.01 -9.11 14.28
CA SER A 351 19.84 -8.98 12.81
C SER A 351 18.95 -10.08 12.21
N LEU A 352 17.83 -10.38 12.88
CA LEU A 352 16.91 -11.43 12.47
C LEU A 352 16.27 -11.12 11.12
N PRO A 353 15.92 -12.12 10.32
CA PRO A 353 14.98 -11.91 9.22
C PRO A 353 13.68 -11.27 9.71
N GLN A 354 13.15 -10.27 8.98
CA GLN A 354 11.96 -9.52 9.36
C GLN A 354 10.81 -10.42 9.88
N PRO A 355 10.43 -11.54 9.21
CA PRO A 355 9.33 -12.39 9.69
C PRO A 355 9.58 -13.01 11.08
N LEU A 356 10.85 -13.27 11.42
CA LEU A 356 11.23 -13.82 12.73
C LEU A 356 11.18 -12.72 13.81
N ALA A 357 11.63 -11.51 13.49
CA ALA A 357 11.55 -10.37 14.39
C ALA A 357 10.08 -10.00 14.70
N GLU A 358 9.23 -9.96 13.67
CA GLU A 358 7.78 -9.74 13.81
C GLU A 358 7.11 -10.80 14.69
N ARG A 359 7.42 -12.07 14.45
CA ARG A 359 6.91 -13.19 15.25
C ARG A 359 7.31 -13.05 16.72
N LEU A 360 8.56 -12.72 17.00
CA LEU A 360 9.05 -12.51 18.37
C LEU A 360 8.30 -11.37 19.06
N MET A 361 8.06 -10.26 18.37
CA MET A 361 7.29 -9.13 18.89
C MET A 361 5.83 -9.50 19.16
N ILE A 362 5.21 -10.30 18.29
CA ILE A 362 3.85 -10.80 18.49
C ILE A 362 3.79 -11.71 19.73
N GLU A 363 4.70 -12.68 19.85
CA GLU A 363 4.78 -13.58 21.00
C GLU A 363 4.92 -12.81 22.31
N MET A 364 5.83 -11.83 22.36
CA MET A 364 6.00 -10.95 23.51
C MET A 364 4.73 -10.15 23.83
N SER A 365 4.08 -9.60 22.80
CA SER A 365 2.84 -8.83 22.99
C SER A 365 1.73 -9.66 23.63
N VAL A 366 1.60 -10.94 23.26
CA VAL A 366 0.63 -11.87 23.87
C VAL A 366 0.95 -12.12 25.34
N VAL A 367 2.22 -12.35 25.65
CA VAL A 367 2.64 -12.60 27.04
C VAL A 367 2.37 -11.38 27.93
N LEU A 368 2.73 -10.19 27.43
CA LEU A 368 2.51 -8.94 28.17
C LEU A 368 1.01 -8.60 28.31
N TYR A 369 0.21 -8.81 27.26
CA TYR A 369 -1.23 -8.62 27.30
C TYR A 369 -1.89 -9.43 28.42
N ARG A 370 -1.52 -10.70 28.60
CA ARG A 370 -2.03 -11.56 29.67
C ARG A 370 -1.78 -10.99 31.06
N GLN A 371 -0.70 -10.23 31.28
CA GLN A 371 -0.45 -9.59 32.58
C GLN A 371 -1.47 -8.46 32.84
N PHE A 372 -1.88 -7.73 31.81
CA PHE A 372 -2.90 -6.70 31.93
C PHE A 372 -4.30 -7.28 32.17
N GLU A 373 -4.64 -8.44 31.57
CA GLU A 373 -5.91 -9.13 31.88
C GLU A 373 -6.03 -9.47 33.36
N HIS A 374 -4.92 -9.84 34.03
CA HIS A 374 -4.91 -10.11 35.47
C HIS A 374 -5.05 -8.87 36.33
N LEU A 375 -4.69 -7.69 35.82
CA LEU A 375 -4.76 -6.43 36.55
C LEU A 375 -6.15 -5.79 36.49
N ASN A 376 -6.98 -6.12 35.47
CA ASN A 376 -8.26 -5.44 35.25
C ASN A 376 -9.30 -6.32 34.55
N THR A 377 -10.43 -6.53 35.20
CA THR A 377 -11.54 -7.37 34.70
C THR A 377 -12.58 -6.61 33.84
N HIS A 378 -12.43 -5.30 33.60
CA HIS A 378 -13.50 -4.46 33.04
C HIS A 378 -13.06 -3.45 31.97
N ASN A 379 -11.95 -3.67 31.26
CA ASN A 379 -11.53 -2.74 30.22
C ASN A 379 -11.73 -3.34 28.82
N ASP A 380 -12.10 -2.48 27.85
CA ASP A 380 -12.22 -2.77 26.41
C ASP A 380 -10.83 -3.01 25.75
N TRP A 381 -9.87 -3.61 26.48
CA TRP A 381 -8.56 -3.95 25.93
C TRP A 381 -8.69 -5.24 25.11
N SER A 382 -8.29 -5.15 23.87
CA SER A 382 -8.39 -6.26 22.93
C SER A 382 -7.02 -6.53 22.31
N ILE A 383 -6.59 -7.78 22.38
CA ILE A 383 -5.37 -8.23 21.68
C ILE A 383 -5.55 -8.10 20.17
N GLU A 384 -6.78 -8.28 19.66
CA GLU A 384 -7.12 -8.09 18.24
C GLU A 384 -6.93 -6.63 17.83
N GLY A 385 -7.30 -5.68 18.71
CA GLY A 385 -7.06 -4.25 18.50
C GLY A 385 -5.58 -3.91 18.43
N LEU A 386 -4.73 -4.53 19.26
CA LEU A 386 -3.28 -4.39 19.19
C LEU A 386 -2.72 -4.97 17.89
N PHE A 387 -3.12 -6.19 17.52
CA PHE A 387 -2.67 -6.81 16.27
C PHE A 387 -3.13 -6.05 15.03
N SER A 388 -4.34 -5.48 15.04
CA SER A 388 -4.82 -4.62 13.97
C SER A 388 -3.94 -3.38 13.77
N LYS A 389 -3.42 -2.81 14.86
CA LYS A 389 -2.49 -1.66 14.81
C LYS A 389 -1.09 -2.07 14.33
N LEU A 390 -0.62 -3.26 14.69
CA LEU A 390 0.69 -3.78 14.28
C LEU A 390 0.69 -4.27 12.84
N ASN A 391 -0.44 -4.78 12.36
CA ASN A 391 -0.58 -5.26 10.98
C ASN A 391 -0.38 -4.12 9.97
N GLY A 392 0.52 -4.33 9.05
CA GLY A 392 0.84 -3.37 7.99
C GLY A 392 1.93 -2.36 8.33
N LEU A 393 2.50 -2.42 9.54
CA LEU A 393 3.69 -1.64 9.88
C LEU A 393 4.92 -2.31 9.26
N GLY A 394 5.69 -1.54 8.51
CA GLY A 394 6.84 -2.06 7.76
C GLY A 394 8.18 -1.93 8.49
N THR A 395 8.23 -1.36 9.70
CA THR A 395 9.49 -1.06 10.40
C THR A 395 9.43 -1.39 11.89
N LEU A 396 10.57 -1.81 12.46
CA LEU A 396 10.71 -2.09 13.88
C LEU A 396 10.44 -0.84 14.76
N PRO A 397 10.95 0.36 14.42
CA PRO A 397 10.64 1.57 15.18
C PRO A 397 9.14 1.87 15.27
N ASP A 398 8.39 1.72 14.17
CA ASP A 398 6.94 1.95 14.16
C ASP A 398 6.21 0.92 15.03
N MET A 399 6.56 -0.36 14.90
CA MET A 399 6.00 -1.43 15.73
C MET A 399 6.27 -1.19 17.21
N MET A 400 7.51 -0.84 17.57
CA MET A 400 7.88 -0.54 18.95
C MET A 400 7.16 0.69 19.50
N ASN A 401 6.96 1.72 18.69
CA ASN A 401 6.20 2.90 19.09
C ASN A 401 4.72 2.57 19.36
N VAL A 402 4.10 1.73 18.52
CA VAL A 402 2.72 1.26 18.76
C VAL A 402 2.64 0.43 20.04
N LEU A 403 3.59 -0.45 20.31
CA LEU A 403 3.64 -1.21 21.55
C LEU A 403 3.78 -0.29 22.75
N LYS A 404 4.78 0.60 22.75
CA LYS A 404 5.00 1.56 23.83
C LYS A 404 3.78 2.42 24.14
N THR A 405 3.14 2.97 23.11
CA THR A 405 1.96 3.83 23.28
C THR A 405 0.78 3.03 23.83
N THR A 406 0.50 1.84 23.28
CA THR A 406 -0.62 1.01 23.71
C THR A 406 -0.43 0.51 25.14
N PHE A 407 0.74 -0.02 25.48
CA PHE A 407 1.01 -0.52 26.83
C PHE A 407 1.09 0.62 27.86
N ARG A 408 1.58 1.80 27.49
CA ARG A 408 1.52 3.00 28.33
C ARG A 408 0.07 3.37 28.66
N ASP A 409 -0.79 3.46 27.65
CA ASP A 409 -2.19 3.82 27.84
C ASP A 409 -2.91 2.80 28.74
N TRP A 410 -2.62 1.51 28.59
CA TRP A 410 -3.15 0.45 29.45
C TRP A 410 -2.66 0.57 30.89
N LEU A 411 -1.37 0.86 31.08
CA LEU A 411 -0.79 1.02 32.40
C LEU A 411 -1.36 2.25 33.13
N GLU A 412 -1.54 3.38 32.43
CA GLU A 412 -2.18 4.58 32.98
C GLU A 412 -3.64 4.31 33.41
N GLN A 413 -4.37 3.53 32.64
CA GLN A 413 -5.74 3.14 33.01
C GLN A 413 -5.74 2.22 34.23
N SER A 414 -4.81 1.26 34.30
CA SER A 414 -4.64 0.38 35.47
C SER A 414 -4.34 1.18 36.73
N HIS A 415 -3.46 2.17 36.65
CA HIS A 415 -3.18 3.08 37.76
C HIS A 415 -4.44 3.81 38.27
N LYS A 416 -5.23 4.35 37.34
CA LYS A 416 -6.47 5.07 37.69
C LYS A 416 -7.50 4.15 38.34
N THR A 417 -7.56 2.89 37.91
CA THR A 417 -8.49 1.89 38.45
C THR A 417 -8.02 1.42 39.83
N ALA A 418 -6.73 1.10 39.98
CA ALA A 418 -6.16 0.72 41.27
C ALA A 418 -6.35 1.84 42.33
N ALA A 419 -6.07 3.09 41.96
CA ALA A 419 -6.29 4.24 42.86
C ALA A 419 -7.78 4.42 43.23
N ARG A 420 -8.72 4.07 42.34
CA ARG A 420 -10.17 4.09 42.64
C ARG A 420 -10.59 2.95 43.56
N GLU A 421 -10.05 1.75 43.40
CA GLU A 421 -10.32 0.59 44.25
C GLU A 421 -9.73 0.79 45.65
N ASP A 422 -8.49 1.28 45.78
CA ASP A 422 -7.91 1.65 47.04
C ASP A 422 -8.72 2.72 47.75
N GLY A 423 -9.10 3.78 47.05
CA GLY A 423 -9.95 4.83 47.60
C GLY A 423 -11.32 4.30 48.07
N ARG A 424 -11.94 3.37 47.33
CA ARG A 424 -13.21 2.78 47.69
C ARG A 424 -13.09 1.89 48.93
N SER A 425 -12.06 1.06 49.00
CA SER A 425 -11.76 0.21 50.16
C SER A 425 -11.50 1.04 51.44
N ILE A 426 -10.76 2.15 51.31
CA ILE A 426 -10.52 3.08 52.41
C ILE A 426 -11.83 3.69 52.91
N ILE A 427 -12.68 4.17 52.01
CA ILE A 427 -13.95 4.80 52.40
C ILE A 427 -14.93 3.78 53.02
N GLU A 428 -15.00 2.56 52.51
CA GLU A 428 -15.79 1.47 53.10
C GLU A 428 -15.31 1.12 54.55
N LYS A 429 -14.00 1.14 54.79
CA LYS A 429 -13.44 0.98 56.13
C LYS A 429 -13.88 2.12 57.06
N VAL A 430 -13.83 3.35 56.55
CA VAL A 430 -14.27 4.54 57.27
C VAL A 430 -15.76 4.53 57.56
N GLN A 431 -16.59 4.14 56.59
CA GLN A 431 -18.06 4.00 56.79
C GLN A 431 -18.35 3.01 57.91
N ARG A 432 -17.75 1.83 57.91
CA ARG A 432 -17.85 0.85 59.01
C ARG A 432 -17.42 1.39 60.36
N TYR A 433 -16.33 2.21 60.37
CA TYR A 433 -15.89 2.85 61.58
C TYR A 433 -16.93 3.84 62.13
N ILE A 434 -17.50 4.69 61.29
CA ILE A 434 -18.57 5.62 61.65
C ILE A 434 -19.81 4.88 62.12
N GLU A 435 -20.27 3.83 61.43
CA GLU A 435 -21.40 2.99 61.80
C GLU A 435 -21.21 2.30 63.16
N SER A 436 -20.00 1.99 63.54
CA SER A 436 -19.69 1.39 64.86
C SER A 436 -19.58 2.43 65.96
N ASN A 437 -19.29 3.69 65.64
CA ASN A 437 -18.96 4.72 66.64
C ASN A 437 -19.87 5.98 66.56
N TYR A 438 -20.96 5.98 65.74
CA TYR A 438 -21.81 7.15 65.51
C TYR A 438 -22.38 7.78 66.80
N HIS A 439 -22.47 7.03 67.91
CA HIS A 439 -22.97 7.46 69.20
C HIS A 439 -21.94 8.34 69.96
N LYS A 440 -20.67 8.35 69.56
CA LYS A 440 -19.59 9.18 70.13
C LYS A 440 -19.52 10.53 69.42
N ASP A 441 -18.75 11.45 69.98
CA ASP A 441 -18.44 12.73 69.37
C ASP A 441 -17.29 12.53 68.36
N LEU A 442 -17.66 12.14 67.14
CA LEU A 442 -16.71 11.90 66.05
C LEU A 442 -16.27 13.21 65.40
N SER A 443 -14.96 13.46 65.40
CA SER A 443 -14.39 14.57 64.66
C SER A 443 -13.91 14.16 63.28
N ILE A 444 -13.80 15.12 62.39
CA ILE A 444 -13.32 14.88 61.01
C ILE A 444 -11.83 14.52 61.02
N GLU A 445 -11.09 15.08 61.97
CA GLU A 445 -9.68 14.80 62.21
C GLU A 445 -9.47 13.32 62.57
N GLU A 446 -10.22 12.81 63.54
CA GLU A 446 -10.16 11.40 63.97
C GLU A 446 -10.46 10.44 62.80
N VAL A 447 -11.46 10.75 61.99
CA VAL A 447 -11.87 9.88 60.90
C VAL A 447 -10.92 9.97 59.69
N SER A 448 -10.29 11.14 59.47
CA SER A 448 -9.25 11.31 58.46
C SER A 448 -7.96 10.56 58.84
N GLU A 449 -7.62 10.46 60.13
CA GLU A 449 -6.53 9.60 60.62
C GLU A 449 -6.80 8.11 60.41
N VAL A 450 -8.04 7.65 60.62
CA VAL A 450 -8.44 6.27 60.32
C VAL A 450 -8.31 5.94 58.83
N ALA A 451 -8.50 6.95 57.99
CA ALA A 451 -8.35 6.85 56.53
C ALA A 451 -6.88 6.97 56.08
N ASP A 452 -5.99 7.42 56.90
CA ASP A 452 -4.60 7.81 56.60
C ASP A 452 -4.56 8.87 55.44
N LEU A 453 -5.47 9.86 55.52
CA LEU A 453 -5.62 10.91 54.54
C LEU A 453 -5.63 12.30 55.18
N SER A 454 -5.18 13.30 54.44
CA SER A 454 -5.40 14.69 54.88
C SER A 454 -6.90 15.01 54.89
N ILE A 455 -7.35 15.89 55.80
CA ILE A 455 -8.79 16.29 55.92
C ILE A 455 -9.39 16.69 54.61
N SER A 456 -8.68 17.52 53.81
CA SER A 456 -9.17 17.99 52.50
C SER A 456 -9.34 16.86 51.51
N HIS A 457 -8.41 15.94 51.42
CA HIS A 457 -8.47 14.77 50.53
C HIS A 457 -9.57 13.80 50.97
N PHE A 458 -9.65 13.52 52.28
CA PHE A 458 -10.72 12.72 52.86
C PHE A 458 -12.11 13.27 52.53
N CYS A 459 -12.38 14.56 52.76
CA CYS A 459 -13.66 15.18 52.46
C CYS A 459 -14.08 15.01 51.01
N THR A 460 -13.13 15.23 50.09
CA THR A 460 -13.36 15.11 48.65
C THR A 460 -13.66 13.66 48.26
N LEU A 461 -12.83 12.74 48.68
CA LEU A 461 -12.93 11.31 48.37
C LEU A 461 -14.19 10.68 48.98
N PHE A 462 -14.48 11.00 50.25
CA PHE A 462 -15.65 10.50 50.97
C PHE A 462 -16.93 10.92 50.29
N LYS A 463 -17.07 12.20 49.93
CA LYS A 463 -18.25 12.70 49.22
C LYS A 463 -18.38 12.09 47.82
N GLN A 464 -17.25 11.95 47.12
CA GLN A 464 -17.24 11.37 45.77
C GLN A 464 -17.70 9.91 45.75
N ILE A 465 -17.32 9.13 46.75
CA ILE A 465 -17.60 7.68 46.81
C ILE A 465 -18.92 7.39 47.53
N SER A 466 -19.15 8.02 48.69
CA SER A 466 -20.35 7.76 49.52
C SER A 466 -21.61 8.54 49.08
N GLY A 467 -21.41 9.63 48.32
CA GLY A 467 -22.48 10.57 47.93
C GLY A 467 -22.84 11.57 49.03
N TYR A 468 -22.29 11.43 50.26
CA TYR A 468 -22.57 12.28 51.44
C TYR A 468 -21.30 13.01 51.91
N THR A 469 -21.48 14.17 52.50
CA THR A 469 -20.44 14.73 53.34
C THR A 469 -20.29 13.90 54.64
N PHE A 470 -19.15 13.98 55.30
CA PHE A 470 -18.93 13.28 56.57
C PHE A 470 -20.06 13.55 57.59
N LEU A 471 -20.41 14.82 57.83
CA LEU A 471 -21.45 15.21 58.76
C LEU A 471 -22.84 14.73 58.35
N GLU A 472 -23.14 14.72 57.06
CA GLU A 472 -24.41 14.16 56.55
C GLU A 472 -24.49 12.64 56.79
N PHE A 473 -23.39 11.92 56.59
CA PHE A 473 -23.34 10.48 56.78
C PHE A 473 -23.46 10.12 58.27
N VAL A 474 -22.75 10.79 59.18
CA VAL A 474 -22.91 10.60 60.61
C VAL A 474 -24.32 10.90 61.07
N THR A 475 -24.91 11.99 60.58
CA THR A 475 -26.31 12.32 60.89
C THR A 475 -27.27 11.24 60.36
N HIS A 476 -27.03 10.73 59.17
CA HIS A 476 -27.85 9.64 58.59
C HIS A 476 -27.77 8.38 59.47
N CYS A 477 -26.58 7.95 59.88
CA CYS A 477 -26.39 6.81 60.79
C CYS A 477 -27.12 7.00 62.12
N ARG A 478 -27.01 8.18 62.72
CA ARG A 478 -27.71 8.51 63.98
C ARG A 478 -29.24 8.46 63.85
N MET A 479 -29.76 8.98 62.71
CA MET A 479 -31.21 8.97 62.47
C MET A 479 -31.77 7.57 62.19
N GLU A 480 -31.05 6.76 61.45
CA GLU A 480 -31.49 5.35 61.21
C GLU A 480 -31.50 4.54 62.51
N ASN A 481 -30.49 4.70 63.33
CA ASN A 481 -30.44 4.04 64.64
C ASN A 481 -31.51 4.60 65.62
N ALA A 482 -31.78 5.92 65.56
CA ALA A 482 -32.89 6.48 66.35
C ALA A 482 -34.27 5.90 65.92
N LYS A 483 -34.52 5.76 64.63
CA LYS A 483 -35.71 5.12 64.08
C LYS A 483 -35.84 3.67 64.59
N TYR A 484 -34.74 2.91 64.58
CA TYR A 484 -34.69 1.55 65.06
C TYR A 484 -35.03 1.48 66.53
N ILE A 485 -34.39 2.30 67.42
CA ILE A 485 -34.64 2.33 68.87
C ILE A 485 -36.10 2.72 69.16
N LEU A 486 -36.63 3.72 68.44
CA LEU A 486 -38.01 4.18 68.60
C LEU A 486 -39.04 3.13 68.26
N ARG A 487 -38.76 2.22 67.33
CA ARG A 487 -39.63 1.10 66.92
C ARG A 487 -39.50 -0.11 67.79
N SER A 488 -38.28 -0.44 68.21
CA SER A 488 -37.94 -1.73 68.86
C SER A 488 -37.89 -1.66 70.36
N SER A 489 -38.02 -0.48 70.97
CA SER A 489 -37.89 -0.32 72.41
C SER A 489 -38.85 0.68 73.04
N ASN A 490 -39.15 0.48 74.37
CA ASN A 490 -39.97 1.38 75.17
C ASN A 490 -39.18 2.48 75.87
N VAL A 491 -37.91 2.73 75.43
CA VAL A 491 -37.04 3.78 75.99
C VAL A 491 -37.70 5.15 75.79
N LYS A 492 -37.76 5.98 76.84
CA LYS A 492 -38.40 7.30 76.76
C LYS A 492 -37.68 8.18 75.71
N VAL A 493 -38.47 8.93 74.90
CA VAL A 493 -37.97 9.73 73.76
C VAL A 493 -36.76 10.60 74.12
N TYR A 494 -36.74 11.24 75.30
CA TYR A 494 -35.61 12.07 75.75
C TYR A 494 -34.34 11.26 76.03
N GLN A 495 -34.48 9.95 76.32
CA GLN A 495 -33.35 9.04 76.52
C GLN A 495 -32.77 8.49 75.21
N VAL A 496 -33.50 8.60 74.11
CA VAL A 496 -32.99 8.18 72.78
C VAL A 496 -31.89 9.12 72.30
N ALA A 497 -31.99 10.40 72.55
CA ALA A 497 -30.99 11.40 72.12
C ALA A 497 -29.57 11.04 72.55
N PRO A 498 -29.22 10.79 73.83
CA PRO A 498 -27.87 10.41 74.22
C PRO A 498 -27.44 9.03 73.64
N LEU A 499 -28.35 8.10 73.43
CA LEU A 499 -28.03 6.79 72.87
C LEU A 499 -27.56 6.88 71.41
N VAL A 500 -28.01 7.91 70.71
CA VAL A 500 -27.60 8.11 69.29
C VAL A 500 -26.61 9.26 69.11
N GLY A 501 -25.99 9.74 70.21
CA GLY A 501 -24.91 10.71 70.15
C GLY A 501 -25.32 12.18 70.14
N TYR A 502 -26.54 12.54 70.63
CA TYR A 502 -27.00 13.93 70.83
C TYR A 502 -27.06 14.25 72.31
N GLN A 503 -26.32 15.24 72.78
CA GLN A 503 -26.34 15.67 74.18
C GLN A 503 -27.59 16.44 74.52
N ASP A 504 -28.14 17.25 73.57
CA ASP A 504 -29.36 18.03 73.77
C ASP A 504 -30.59 17.33 73.11
N PRO A 505 -31.58 16.86 73.88
CA PRO A 505 -32.79 16.23 73.33
C PRO A 505 -33.65 17.17 72.47
N ARG A 506 -33.61 18.50 72.69
CA ARG A 506 -34.34 19.48 71.88
C ARG A 506 -33.74 19.56 70.49
N TYR A 507 -32.42 19.64 70.40
CA TYR A 507 -31.70 19.66 69.12
C TYR A 507 -31.91 18.34 68.38
N PHE A 508 -31.82 17.20 69.06
CA PHE A 508 -32.15 15.92 68.49
C PHE A 508 -33.53 15.89 67.85
N THR A 509 -34.57 16.41 68.55
CA THR A 509 -35.96 16.44 68.05
C THR A 509 -36.06 17.27 66.78
N GLN A 510 -35.33 18.37 66.65
CA GLN A 510 -35.31 19.20 65.46
C GLN A 510 -34.65 18.47 64.28
N VAL A 511 -33.51 17.86 64.50
CA VAL A 511 -32.76 17.11 63.47
C VAL A 511 -33.62 15.92 62.99
N PHE A 512 -34.20 15.18 63.92
CA PHE A 512 -35.02 14.01 63.59
C PHE A 512 -36.28 14.40 62.80
N LYS A 513 -36.94 15.49 63.18
CA LYS A 513 -38.08 16.04 62.41
C LYS A 513 -37.66 16.51 61.01
N LYS A 514 -36.48 17.12 60.86
CA LYS A 514 -35.97 17.53 59.56
C LYS A 514 -35.64 16.32 58.70
N ALA A 515 -35.13 15.24 59.23
CA ALA A 515 -34.75 14.02 58.52
C ALA A 515 -35.94 13.11 58.16
N THR A 516 -36.99 13.08 59.01
CA THR A 516 -38.11 12.13 58.87
C THR A 516 -39.45 12.77 58.57
N GLY A 517 -39.58 14.08 58.69
CA GLY A 517 -40.81 14.85 58.56
C GLY A 517 -41.68 14.86 59.81
N LYS A 518 -41.37 14.03 60.86
CA LYS A 518 -42.14 13.80 62.08
C LYS A 518 -41.26 13.96 63.31
N THR A 519 -41.88 14.35 64.42
CA THR A 519 -41.17 14.30 65.70
C THR A 519 -40.92 12.88 66.16
N PRO A 520 -39.91 12.57 66.99
CA PRO A 520 -39.65 11.24 67.51
C PRO A 520 -40.87 10.61 68.21
N THR A 521 -41.74 11.39 68.87
CA THR A 521 -42.98 10.91 69.51
C THR A 521 -44.01 10.53 68.46
N GLU A 522 -44.34 11.37 67.50
CA GLU A 522 -45.24 11.07 66.40
C GLU A 522 -44.78 9.83 65.61
N TYR A 523 -43.45 9.72 65.35
CA TYR A 523 -42.89 8.60 64.63
C TYR A 523 -43.08 7.28 65.40
N ARG A 524 -42.92 7.24 66.70
CA ARG A 524 -43.17 6.10 67.57
C ARG A 524 -44.63 5.71 67.57
N GLU A 525 -45.57 6.65 67.83
CA GLU A 525 -46.99 6.40 67.89
C GLU A 525 -47.56 5.76 66.62
N GLU A 526 -47.04 6.16 65.50
CA GLU A 526 -47.47 5.61 64.21
C GLU A 526 -46.99 4.16 64.02
N HIS A 527 -45.79 3.81 64.48
CA HIS A 527 -45.24 2.47 64.29
C HIS A 527 -45.59 1.49 65.40
N VAL A 528 -45.96 1.95 66.59
CA VAL A 528 -46.50 1.11 67.70
C VAL A 528 -47.95 0.75 67.47
N LYS A 529 -48.72 1.56 66.68
CA LYS A 529 -50.10 1.25 66.28
C LYS A 529 -50.19 0.19 65.13
N GLN A 530 -49.06 -0.14 64.50
CA GLN A 530 -48.97 -1.10 63.40
C GLN A 530 -48.38 -2.45 63.82
N ALA A 531 -47.91 -2.62 65.04
CA ALA A 531 -47.47 -3.87 65.66
C ALA A 531 -48.49 -4.35 66.68
#